data_7d8b3c358cbf981db976ecf315b41e9c
#
_entry.id   7d8b3c358cbf981db976ecf315b41e9c
#
_cell.length_a   1.000
_cell.length_b   1.000
_cell.length_c   1.000
_cell.angle_alpha   90.00
_cell.angle_beta   90.00
_cell.angle_gamma   90.00
#
_symmetry.space_group_name_H-M   'P 1'
#
loop_
_entity.id
_entity.type
_entity.pdbx_description
1 polymer ?
#
loop_
_entity_poly.entity_id
_entity_poly.type
_entity_poly.pdbx_seq_one_letter_code
_entity_poly.pdbx_strand_id
1 'polypeptide(L)'
;MRFEDAGRLVVPFSGFDLEVQAGESVAITGPSGAGKTTLLQLLGGLERATEGQVLIQGRELNRLSDRDRTALRGKAIGFVYQFHHLLGELTALENVAMPLRIARVSMKQARSRAAELLTQLGLSHRLDHLPSALSGGERQRVAIARALVTRPAVVLADEPTGNLDASNAAQVFDLLMTHVRAQSAALVLVTHDQRLADRCDRVIELRSQVD
;
A
#
# COMPACT_ATOMS: atom_id res chain seq x y z
N MET A 1 -20.42 0.78 1.10
CA MET A 1 -20.08 2.08 0.49
C MET A 1 -21.01 2.33 -0.70
N ARG A 2 -21.44 3.56 -0.92
CA ARG A 2 -22.37 3.91 -2.00
C ARG A 2 -21.76 5.07 -2.78
N PHE A 3 -21.76 4.97 -4.10
CA PHE A 3 -21.37 6.04 -5.02
C PHE A 3 -22.53 6.37 -5.95
N GLU A 4 -22.64 7.61 -6.37
CA GLU A 4 -23.51 8.02 -7.45
C GLU A 4 -22.65 8.20 -8.70
N ASP A 5 -22.83 7.34 -9.69
CA ASP A 5 -22.17 7.43 -10.99
C ASP A 5 -23.22 7.54 -12.09
N ALA A 6 -23.20 8.65 -12.83
CA ALA A 6 -24.16 8.97 -13.91
C ALA A 6 -25.64 8.74 -13.52
N GLY A 7 -26.02 9.08 -12.27
CA GLY A 7 -27.39 8.92 -11.76
C GLY A 7 -27.75 7.49 -11.33
N ARG A 8 -26.77 6.59 -11.28
CA ARG A 8 -26.93 5.23 -10.74
C ARG A 8 -26.25 5.13 -9.38
N LEU A 9 -26.94 4.51 -8.41
CA LEU A 9 -26.35 4.15 -7.12
C LEU A 9 -25.47 2.90 -7.31
N VAL A 10 -24.16 3.05 -7.14
CA VAL A 10 -23.21 1.94 -7.18
C VAL A 10 -22.82 1.56 -5.76
N VAL A 11 -23.08 0.31 -5.37
CA VAL A 11 -22.68 -0.28 -4.09
C VAL A 11 -21.67 -1.37 -4.38
N PRO A 12 -20.36 -1.08 -4.37
CA PRO A 12 -19.35 -2.05 -4.77
C PRO A 12 -19.30 -3.27 -3.85
N PHE A 13 -19.58 -3.09 -2.56
CA PHE A 13 -19.71 -4.20 -1.58
C PHE A 13 -20.48 -3.75 -0.34
N SER A 14 -21.10 -4.69 0.35
CA SER A 14 -21.75 -4.50 1.65
C SER A 14 -21.55 -5.76 2.52
N GLY A 15 -21.69 -5.59 3.85
CA GLY A 15 -21.56 -6.73 4.78
C GLY A 15 -20.17 -7.39 4.74
N PHE A 16 -19.10 -6.61 4.53
CA PHE A 16 -17.74 -7.10 4.48
C PHE A 16 -17.04 -6.83 5.81
N ASP A 17 -16.66 -7.90 6.50
CA ASP A 17 -15.89 -7.87 7.74
C ASP A 17 -14.49 -8.41 7.50
N LEU A 18 -13.48 -7.65 7.92
CA LEU A 18 -12.08 -8.00 7.80
C LEU A 18 -11.33 -7.62 9.07
N GLU A 19 -10.69 -8.60 9.68
CA GLU A 19 -9.70 -8.40 10.72
C GLU A 19 -8.36 -8.93 10.24
N VAL A 20 -7.30 -8.14 10.41
CA VAL A 20 -5.92 -8.50 10.03
C VAL A 20 -5.02 -8.23 11.22
N GLN A 21 -4.30 -9.25 11.65
CA GLN A 21 -3.39 -9.18 12.78
C GLN A 21 -2.02 -8.57 12.37
N ALA A 22 -1.27 -8.07 13.35
CA ALA A 22 0.08 -7.61 13.13
C ALA A 22 0.95 -8.76 12.59
N GLY A 23 1.66 -8.52 11.49
CA GLY A 23 2.49 -9.53 10.80
C GLY A 23 1.71 -10.48 9.88
N GLU A 24 0.37 -10.44 9.88
CA GLU A 24 -0.48 -11.23 8.98
C GLU A 24 -0.54 -10.62 7.59
N SER A 25 -0.55 -11.47 6.57
CA SER A 25 -0.77 -11.10 5.17
C SER A 25 -2.11 -11.65 4.67
N VAL A 26 -2.97 -10.78 4.13
CA VAL A 26 -4.26 -11.13 3.56
C VAL A 26 -4.32 -10.70 2.11
N ALA A 27 -4.56 -11.64 1.21
CA ALA A 27 -4.85 -11.34 -0.19
C ALA A 27 -6.36 -11.17 -0.40
N ILE A 28 -6.73 -10.14 -1.14
CA ILE A 28 -8.09 -9.88 -1.59
C ILE A 28 -8.11 -10.05 -3.10
N THR A 29 -8.83 -11.08 -3.54
CA THR A 29 -9.04 -11.42 -4.94
C THR A 29 -10.47 -11.10 -5.37
N GLY A 30 -10.78 -11.24 -6.64
CA GLY A 30 -12.13 -11.05 -7.17
C GLY A 30 -12.12 -10.42 -8.57
N PRO A 31 -13.27 -10.42 -9.26
CA PRO A 31 -13.36 -9.90 -10.63
C PRO A 31 -13.06 -8.39 -10.71
N SER A 32 -12.81 -7.91 -11.93
CA SER A 32 -12.71 -6.47 -12.18
C SER A 32 -14.05 -5.81 -11.80
N GLY A 33 -13.99 -4.64 -11.18
CA GLY A 33 -15.20 -3.93 -10.72
C GLY A 33 -15.78 -4.41 -9.38
N ALA A 34 -15.25 -5.46 -8.74
CA ALA A 34 -15.73 -5.92 -7.43
C ALA A 34 -15.48 -4.94 -6.27
N GLY A 35 -14.85 -3.79 -6.51
CA GLY A 35 -14.60 -2.78 -5.49
C GLY A 35 -13.30 -2.96 -4.69
N LYS A 36 -12.36 -3.77 -5.18
CA LYS A 36 -11.07 -4.03 -4.49
C LYS A 36 -10.26 -2.76 -4.20
N THR A 37 -10.07 -1.91 -5.20
CA THR A 37 -9.38 -0.61 -5.03
C THR A 37 -10.16 0.31 -4.09
N THR A 38 -11.49 0.33 -4.17
CA THR A 38 -12.35 1.08 -3.25
C THR A 38 -12.18 0.59 -1.82
N LEU A 39 -12.10 -0.72 -1.61
CA LEU A 39 -11.83 -1.28 -0.29
C LEU A 39 -10.48 -0.81 0.26
N LEU A 40 -9.41 -0.83 -0.55
CA LEU A 40 -8.12 -0.28 -0.13
C LEU A 40 -8.18 1.21 0.19
N GLN A 41 -8.95 2.00 -0.56
CA GLN A 41 -9.14 3.43 -0.28
C GLN A 41 -9.85 3.66 1.05
N LEU A 42 -10.86 2.85 1.38
CA LEU A 42 -11.54 2.86 2.68
C LEU A 42 -10.58 2.48 3.82
N LEU A 43 -9.89 1.34 3.68
CA LEU A 43 -8.90 0.88 4.66
C LEU A 43 -7.78 1.90 4.86
N GLY A 44 -7.42 2.61 3.79
CA GLY A 44 -6.43 3.67 3.79
C GLY A 44 -6.93 5.01 4.33
N GLY A 45 -8.21 5.16 4.61
CA GLY A 45 -8.81 6.43 5.04
C GLY A 45 -8.72 7.53 3.97
N LEU A 46 -8.62 7.15 2.69
CA LEU A 46 -8.71 8.05 1.55
C LEU A 46 -10.16 8.37 1.24
N GLU A 47 -11.04 7.38 1.42
CA GLU A 47 -12.49 7.50 1.31
C GLU A 47 -13.15 7.25 2.67
N ARG A 48 -14.38 7.70 2.84
CA ARG A 48 -15.20 7.45 4.03
C ARG A 48 -16.21 6.32 3.76
N ALA A 49 -16.30 5.39 4.69
CA ALA A 49 -17.35 4.39 4.63
C ALA A 49 -18.71 5.06 4.83
N THR A 50 -19.69 4.72 3.99
CA THR A 50 -21.08 5.20 4.14
C THR A 50 -21.74 4.56 5.36
N GLU A 51 -21.45 3.29 5.62
CA GLU A 51 -21.90 2.50 6.75
C GLU A 51 -20.74 1.61 7.26
N GLY A 52 -20.80 1.20 8.51
CA GLY A 52 -19.73 0.43 9.14
C GLY A 52 -18.58 1.30 9.63
N GLN A 53 -17.48 0.66 9.99
CA GLN A 53 -16.31 1.32 10.58
C GLN A 53 -15.01 0.72 10.06
N VAL A 54 -13.96 1.53 10.01
CA VAL A 54 -12.59 1.09 9.74
C VAL A 54 -11.74 1.47 10.96
N LEU A 55 -11.08 0.48 11.56
CA LEU A 55 -10.19 0.67 12.69
C LEU A 55 -8.75 0.38 12.28
N ILE A 56 -7.84 1.30 12.57
CA ILE A 56 -6.40 1.12 12.44
C ILE A 56 -5.77 1.33 13.82
N GLN A 57 -5.15 0.29 14.34
CA GLN A 57 -4.61 0.29 15.71
C GLN A 57 -5.66 0.75 16.77
N GLY A 58 -6.90 0.26 16.67
CA GLY A 58 -8.01 0.59 17.55
C GLY A 58 -8.61 1.99 17.35
N ARG A 59 -8.10 2.79 16.40
CA ARG A 59 -8.62 4.14 16.11
C ARG A 59 -9.59 4.08 14.93
N GLU A 60 -10.82 4.51 15.14
CA GLU A 60 -11.87 4.52 14.11
C GLU A 60 -11.68 5.71 13.15
N LEU A 61 -11.40 5.41 11.87
CA LEU A 61 -11.07 6.43 10.85
C LEU A 61 -12.21 7.41 10.59
N ASN A 62 -13.46 6.92 10.62
CA ASN A 62 -14.63 7.75 10.32
C ASN A 62 -14.90 8.84 11.37
N ARG A 63 -14.46 8.61 12.64
CA ARG A 63 -14.63 9.57 13.75
C ARG A 63 -13.49 10.59 13.83
N LEU A 64 -12.41 10.39 13.07
CA LEU A 64 -11.29 11.33 13.09
C LEU A 64 -11.60 12.57 12.26
N SER A 65 -11.09 13.72 12.72
CA SER A 65 -10.97 14.91 11.87
C SER A 65 -10.08 14.61 10.65
N ASP A 66 -10.23 15.38 9.57
CA ASP A 66 -9.40 15.19 8.37
C ASP A 66 -7.91 15.35 8.68
N ARG A 67 -7.56 16.24 9.60
CA ARG A 67 -6.20 16.43 10.09
C ARG A 67 -5.67 15.18 10.79
N ASP A 68 -6.45 14.63 11.73
CA ASP A 68 -6.02 13.47 12.52
C ASP A 68 -5.99 12.20 11.67
N ARG A 69 -6.93 12.05 10.74
CA ARG A 69 -6.98 10.96 9.76
C ARG A 69 -5.75 11.01 8.84
N THR A 70 -5.38 12.19 8.36
CA THR A 70 -4.16 12.39 7.55
C THR A 70 -2.91 12.09 8.36
N ALA A 71 -2.85 12.51 9.61
CA ALA A 71 -1.72 12.22 10.50
C ALA A 71 -1.60 10.72 10.79
N LEU A 72 -2.72 10.03 11.06
CA LEU A 72 -2.75 8.58 11.27
C LEU A 72 -2.30 7.83 10.01
N ARG A 73 -2.84 8.19 8.84
CA ARG A 73 -2.46 7.62 7.55
C ARG A 73 -0.95 7.73 7.32
N GLY A 74 -0.38 8.91 7.46
CA GLY A 74 1.06 9.14 7.25
C GLY A 74 1.97 8.39 8.23
N LYS A 75 1.46 7.97 9.39
CA LYS A 75 2.22 7.25 10.42
C LYS A 75 2.01 5.74 10.38
N ALA A 76 0.78 5.30 10.18
CA ALA A 76 0.38 3.91 10.40
C ALA A 76 0.11 3.12 9.12
N ILE A 77 0.02 3.77 7.95
CA ILE A 77 -0.35 3.12 6.71
C ILE A 77 0.72 3.37 5.65
N GLY A 78 1.21 2.30 5.02
CA GLY A 78 2.03 2.34 3.82
C GLY A 78 1.21 1.96 2.60
N PHE A 79 1.37 2.69 1.48
CA PHE A 79 0.69 2.36 0.23
C PHE A 79 1.69 1.93 -0.84
N VAL A 80 1.37 0.82 -1.52
CA VAL A 80 2.06 0.35 -2.71
C VAL A 80 1.05 0.20 -3.82
N TYR A 81 1.24 0.89 -4.95
CA TYR A 81 0.34 0.88 -6.10
C TYR A 81 0.99 0.23 -7.31
N GLN A 82 0.17 -0.25 -8.23
CA GLN A 82 0.59 -0.78 -9.52
C GLN A 82 1.39 0.26 -10.34
N PHE A 83 0.89 1.50 -10.40
CA PHE A 83 1.58 2.65 -11.00
C PHE A 83 2.35 3.39 -9.91
N HIS A 84 3.45 2.95 -9.48
CA HIS A 84 4.40 3.40 -8.45
C HIS A 84 4.13 4.78 -7.81
N HIS A 85 3.53 5.74 -8.52
CA HIS A 85 3.27 7.13 -8.10
C HIS A 85 4.49 7.82 -7.48
N LEU A 86 5.67 7.60 -8.08
CA LEU A 86 6.88 8.31 -7.71
C LEU A 86 6.82 9.74 -8.26
N LEU A 87 7.33 10.68 -7.49
CA LEU A 87 7.49 12.07 -7.93
C LEU A 87 8.68 12.13 -8.87
N GLY A 88 8.43 12.49 -10.11
CA GLY A 88 9.42 12.44 -11.21
C GLY A 88 10.61 13.36 -11.03
N GLU A 89 10.41 14.47 -10.30
CA GLU A 89 11.40 15.49 -10.00
C GLU A 89 12.30 15.15 -8.81
N LEU A 90 11.94 14.09 -8.06
CA LEU A 90 12.69 13.63 -6.90
C LEU A 90 13.46 12.35 -7.21
N THR A 91 14.68 12.28 -6.69
CA THR A 91 15.49 11.05 -6.75
C THR A 91 14.83 9.89 -6.00
N ALA A 92 15.32 8.66 -6.19
CA ALA A 92 14.87 7.50 -5.44
C ALA A 92 14.97 7.75 -3.92
N LEU A 93 16.10 8.27 -3.47
CA LEU A 93 16.33 8.61 -2.06
C LEU A 93 15.32 9.63 -1.54
N GLU A 94 15.04 10.67 -2.30
CA GLU A 94 14.12 11.74 -1.91
C GLU A 94 12.67 11.26 -1.90
N ASN A 95 12.25 10.44 -2.86
CA ASN A 95 10.93 9.81 -2.86
C ASN A 95 10.70 8.99 -1.58
N VAL A 96 11.71 8.21 -1.16
CA VAL A 96 11.62 7.37 0.06
C VAL A 96 11.73 8.22 1.33
N ALA A 97 12.53 9.28 1.34
CA ALA A 97 12.67 10.16 2.50
C ALA A 97 11.43 11.03 2.75
N MET A 98 10.59 11.28 1.73
CA MET A 98 9.48 12.23 1.79
C MET A 98 8.47 11.93 2.91
N PRO A 99 7.95 10.72 3.13
CA PRO A 99 7.02 10.45 4.24
C PRO A 99 7.60 10.83 5.60
N LEU A 100 8.88 10.59 5.82
CA LEU A 100 9.57 10.99 7.04
C LEU A 100 9.69 12.52 7.17
N ARG A 101 9.90 13.23 6.06
CA ARG A 101 9.92 14.69 6.03
C ARG A 101 8.56 15.30 6.36
N ILE A 102 7.48 14.72 5.83
CA ILE A 102 6.10 15.09 6.17
C ILE A 102 5.85 14.87 7.66
N ALA A 103 6.37 13.78 8.23
CA ALA A 103 6.33 13.48 9.65
C ALA A 103 7.31 14.34 10.51
N ARG A 104 7.94 15.38 9.92
CA ARG A 104 8.87 16.32 10.56
C ARG A 104 10.17 15.70 11.11
N VAL A 105 10.56 14.53 10.62
CA VAL A 105 11.89 13.96 10.88
C VAL A 105 12.96 14.84 10.23
N SER A 106 14.10 15.04 10.89
CA SER A 106 15.19 15.87 10.34
C SER A 106 15.66 15.34 8.98
N MET A 107 16.12 16.23 8.08
CA MET A 107 16.62 15.86 6.75
C MET A 107 17.69 14.77 6.83
N LYS A 108 18.66 14.95 7.73
CA LYS A 108 19.75 14.00 7.93
C LYS A 108 19.24 12.60 8.29
N GLN A 109 18.33 12.52 9.24
CA GLN A 109 17.76 11.24 9.67
C GLN A 109 16.86 10.61 8.60
N ALA A 110 16.04 11.43 7.90
CA ALA A 110 15.17 10.94 6.83
C ALA A 110 15.99 10.35 5.68
N ARG A 111 17.04 11.03 5.23
CA ARG A 111 17.93 10.53 4.17
C ARG A 111 18.69 9.26 4.62
N SER A 112 19.18 9.22 5.85
CA SER A 112 19.88 8.04 6.37
C SER A 112 18.99 6.80 6.37
N ARG A 113 17.76 6.91 6.91
CA ARG A 113 16.80 5.79 6.94
C ARG A 113 16.35 5.37 5.53
N ALA A 114 16.13 6.33 4.65
CA ALA A 114 15.76 6.06 3.27
C ALA A 114 16.89 5.33 2.52
N ALA A 115 18.15 5.77 2.67
CA ALA A 115 19.30 5.12 2.05
C ALA A 115 19.52 3.70 2.57
N GLU A 116 19.39 3.48 3.88
CA GLU A 116 19.48 2.16 4.49
C GLU A 116 18.44 1.20 3.90
N LEU A 117 17.16 1.61 3.84
CA LEU A 117 16.09 0.78 3.32
C LEU A 117 16.23 0.51 1.81
N LEU A 118 16.63 1.51 1.02
CA LEU A 118 16.93 1.33 -0.40
C LEU A 118 18.09 0.34 -0.61
N THR A 119 19.11 0.38 0.23
CA THR A 119 20.22 -0.57 0.21
C THR A 119 19.75 -2.00 0.50
N GLN A 120 18.87 -2.18 1.50
CA GLN A 120 18.26 -3.49 1.83
C GLN A 120 17.40 -4.03 0.67
N LEU A 121 16.82 -3.14 -0.13
CA LEU A 121 16.05 -3.48 -1.34
C LEU A 121 16.93 -3.59 -2.61
N GLY A 122 18.28 -3.60 -2.47
CA GLY A 122 19.21 -3.78 -3.58
C GLY A 122 19.37 -2.55 -4.48
N LEU A 123 19.09 -1.35 -3.97
CA LEU A 123 19.12 -0.09 -4.73
C LEU A 123 20.21 0.89 -4.27
N SER A 124 21.27 0.42 -3.60
CA SER A 124 22.36 1.28 -3.11
C SER A 124 23.05 2.09 -4.22
N HIS A 125 23.08 1.56 -5.44
CA HIS A 125 23.66 2.17 -6.62
C HIS A 125 22.69 3.12 -7.38
N ARG A 126 21.44 3.27 -6.90
CA ARG A 126 20.36 4.03 -7.55
C ARG A 126 19.84 5.20 -6.72
N LEU A 127 20.44 5.51 -5.59
CA LEU A 127 19.95 6.50 -4.62
C LEU A 127 19.65 7.88 -5.26
N ASP A 128 20.54 8.34 -6.11
CA ASP A 128 20.46 9.67 -6.73
C ASP A 128 19.83 9.66 -8.14
N HIS A 129 19.27 8.52 -8.57
CA HIS A 129 18.61 8.42 -9.86
C HIS A 129 17.17 8.93 -9.78
N LEU A 130 16.74 9.65 -10.82
CA LEU A 130 15.34 10.02 -11.03
C LEU A 130 14.52 8.80 -11.47
N PRO A 131 13.19 8.76 -11.23
CA PRO A 131 12.32 7.67 -11.65
C PRO A 131 12.39 7.33 -13.15
N SER A 132 12.65 8.31 -14.01
CA SER A 132 12.83 8.14 -15.44
C SER A 132 14.05 7.28 -15.82
N ALA A 133 15.07 7.24 -14.96
CA ALA A 133 16.30 6.47 -15.17
C ALA A 133 16.25 5.08 -14.48
N LEU A 134 15.13 4.69 -13.89
CA LEU A 134 14.93 3.42 -13.21
C LEU A 134 14.12 2.46 -14.09
N SER A 135 14.43 1.17 -14.02
CA SER A 135 13.59 0.11 -14.58
C SER A 135 12.25 -0.01 -13.83
N GLY A 136 11.27 -0.73 -14.40
CA GLY A 136 9.97 -0.97 -13.75
C GLY A 136 10.11 -1.61 -12.37
N GLY A 137 10.94 -2.64 -12.25
CA GLY A 137 11.20 -3.32 -10.99
C GLY A 137 11.96 -2.45 -9.98
N GLU A 138 12.90 -1.59 -10.43
CA GLU A 138 13.58 -0.62 -9.55
C GLU A 138 12.59 0.44 -9.05
N ARG A 139 11.72 0.98 -9.91
CA ARG A 139 10.67 1.92 -9.49
C ARG A 139 9.74 1.29 -8.45
N GLN A 140 9.36 0.02 -8.64
CA GLN A 140 8.50 -0.67 -7.67
C GLN A 140 9.20 -0.88 -6.33
N ARG A 141 10.47 -1.24 -6.33
CA ARG A 141 11.27 -1.34 -5.09
C ARG A 141 11.39 0.01 -4.37
N VAL A 142 11.53 1.12 -5.10
CA VAL A 142 11.48 2.47 -4.51
C VAL A 142 10.10 2.76 -3.89
N ALA A 143 9.00 2.39 -4.56
CA ALA A 143 7.65 2.55 -4.03
C ALA A 143 7.42 1.72 -2.76
N ILE A 144 7.92 0.49 -2.71
CA ILE A 144 7.92 -0.37 -1.52
C ILE A 144 8.73 0.28 -0.39
N ALA A 145 9.95 0.75 -0.67
CA ALA A 145 10.75 1.46 0.31
C ALA A 145 10.01 2.67 0.89
N ARG A 146 9.39 3.48 0.04
CA ARG A 146 8.60 4.64 0.45
C ARG A 146 7.43 4.27 1.36
N ALA A 147 6.75 3.15 1.08
CA ALA A 147 5.66 2.65 1.90
C ALA A 147 6.13 2.17 3.29
N LEU A 148 7.32 1.60 3.38
CA LEU A 148 7.86 0.95 4.58
C LEU A 148 8.72 1.87 5.47
N VAL A 149 9.20 3.01 4.95
CA VAL A 149 10.19 3.86 5.64
C VAL A 149 9.70 4.45 6.95
N THR A 150 8.38 4.63 7.10
CA THR A 150 7.74 5.10 8.34
C THR A 150 7.52 3.98 9.37
N ARG A 151 7.81 2.73 9.02
CA ARG A 151 7.46 1.52 9.80
C ARG A 151 5.96 1.48 10.09
N PRO A 152 5.12 1.38 9.07
CA PRO A 152 3.67 1.40 9.22
C PRO A 152 3.16 0.17 9.96
N ALA A 153 1.96 0.29 10.57
CA ALA A 153 1.27 -0.87 11.15
C ALA A 153 0.65 -1.77 10.08
N VAL A 154 0.26 -1.18 8.93
CA VAL A 154 -0.32 -1.92 7.81
C VAL A 154 0.21 -1.39 6.48
N VAL A 155 0.49 -2.30 5.56
CA VAL A 155 0.79 -2.00 4.16
C VAL A 155 -0.43 -2.40 3.33
N LEU A 156 -0.93 -1.45 2.53
CA LEU A 156 -2.01 -1.64 1.58
C LEU A 156 -1.40 -1.67 0.18
N ALA A 157 -1.48 -2.80 -0.50
CA ALA A 157 -0.87 -3.01 -1.80
C ALA A 157 -1.94 -3.29 -2.86
N ASP A 158 -2.02 -2.44 -3.88
CA ASP A 158 -2.93 -2.57 -5.02
C ASP A 158 -2.15 -3.00 -6.25
N GLU A 159 -2.28 -4.28 -6.64
CA GLU A 159 -1.59 -4.90 -7.79
C GLU A 159 -0.08 -4.56 -7.84
N PRO A 160 0.68 -4.77 -6.75
CA PRO A 160 2.04 -4.21 -6.62
C PRO A 160 3.06 -4.73 -7.63
N THR A 161 2.69 -5.73 -8.43
CA THR A 161 3.55 -6.34 -9.44
C THR A 161 2.91 -6.38 -10.83
N GLY A 162 1.72 -5.80 -10.99
CA GLY A 162 0.91 -5.92 -12.21
C GLY A 162 1.57 -5.36 -13.49
N ASN A 163 2.58 -4.50 -13.36
CA ASN A 163 3.34 -3.92 -14.48
C ASN A 163 4.71 -4.56 -14.70
N LEU A 164 4.99 -5.70 -14.05
CA LEU A 164 6.28 -6.39 -14.12
C LEU A 164 6.14 -7.72 -14.84
N ASP A 165 7.23 -8.16 -15.49
CA ASP A 165 7.32 -9.55 -15.96
C ASP A 165 7.35 -10.53 -14.77
N ALA A 166 7.04 -11.80 -15.03
CA ALA A 166 6.84 -12.80 -13.99
C ALA A 166 8.07 -13.00 -13.07
N SER A 167 9.29 -12.88 -13.60
CA SER A 167 10.52 -13.03 -12.82
C SER A 167 10.73 -11.86 -11.87
N ASN A 168 10.61 -10.65 -12.37
CA ASN A 168 10.71 -9.44 -11.56
C ASN A 168 9.54 -9.34 -10.56
N ALA A 169 8.33 -9.76 -10.94
CA ALA A 169 7.17 -9.79 -10.05
C ALA A 169 7.42 -10.66 -8.82
N ALA A 170 7.94 -11.87 -9.01
CA ALA A 170 8.25 -12.78 -7.89
C ALA A 170 9.29 -12.17 -6.95
N GLN A 171 10.39 -11.63 -7.48
CA GLN A 171 11.46 -11.02 -6.68
C GLN A 171 10.97 -9.79 -5.89
N VAL A 172 10.20 -8.91 -6.52
CA VAL A 172 9.66 -7.71 -5.88
C VAL A 172 8.66 -8.08 -4.78
N PHE A 173 7.85 -9.11 -5.01
CA PHE A 173 6.91 -9.60 -4.01
C PHE A 173 7.64 -10.26 -2.82
N ASP A 174 8.71 -11.02 -3.06
CA ASP A 174 9.56 -11.59 -2.01
C ASP A 174 10.16 -10.51 -1.11
N LEU A 175 10.67 -9.45 -1.70
CA LEU A 175 11.19 -8.30 -0.97
C LEU A 175 10.09 -7.62 -0.13
N LEU A 176 8.90 -7.40 -0.70
CA LEU A 176 7.76 -6.83 0.03
C LEU A 176 7.41 -7.68 1.25
N MET A 177 7.20 -9.00 1.06
CA MET A 177 6.83 -9.93 2.14
C MET A 177 7.89 -9.99 3.22
N THR A 178 9.18 -10.07 2.83
CA THR A 178 10.31 -10.10 3.77
C THR A 178 10.32 -8.87 4.67
N HIS A 179 10.19 -7.69 4.08
CA HIS A 179 10.26 -6.43 4.85
C HIS A 179 9.02 -6.14 5.68
N VAL A 180 7.83 -6.51 5.17
CA VAL A 180 6.57 -6.42 5.93
C VAL A 180 6.64 -7.29 7.18
N ARG A 181 7.06 -8.55 7.04
CA ARG A 181 7.23 -9.49 8.16
C ARG A 181 8.30 -9.02 9.15
N ALA A 182 9.45 -8.55 8.65
CA ALA A 182 10.53 -8.04 9.50
C ALA A 182 10.10 -6.83 10.36
N GLN A 183 9.12 -6.06 9.91
CA GLN A 183 8.56 -4.94 10.65
C GLN A 183 7.32 -5.30 11.48
N SER A 184 6.87 -6.56 11.45
CA SER A 184 5.60 -7.03 12.02
C SER A 184 4.40 -6.20 11.55
N ALA A 185 4.47 -5.65 10.34
CA ALA A 185 3.36 -4.93 9.74
C ALA A 185 2.33 -5.92 9.18
N ALA A 186 1.05 -5.58 9.22
CA ALA A 186 0.03 -6.30 8.47
C ALA A 186 0.17 -5.99 6.97
N LEU A 187 -0.20 -6.92 6.10
CA LEU A 187 -0.30 -6.71 4.66
C LEU A 187 -1.71 -6.99 4.18
N VAL A 188 -2.32 -6.03 3.49
CA VAL A 188 -3.53 -6.26 2.70
C VAL A 188 -3.14 -6.10 1.23
N LEU A 189 -3.14 -7.21 0.50
CA LEU A 189 -2.78 -7.31 -0.91
C LEU A 189 -4.04 -7.43 -1.75
N VAL A 190 -4.28 -6.51 -2.66
CA VAL A 190 -5.24 -6.70 -3.75
C VAL A 190 -4.49 -7.20 -4.96
N THR A 191 -4.91 -8.32 -5.52
CA THR A 191 -4.31 -8.89 -6.73
C THR A 191 -5.26 -9.80 -7.49
N HIS A 192 -5.05 -9.91 -8.79
CA HIS A 192 -5.67 -10.92 -9.64
C HIS A 192 -4.71 -12.10 -9.92
N ASP A 193 -3.45 -12.00 -9.51
CA ASP A 193 -2.47 -13.10 -9.64
C ASP A 193 -2.62 -14.08 -8.46
N GLN A 194 -3.25 -15.23 -8.75
CA GLN A 194 -3.49 -16.28 -7.76
C GLN A 194 -2.19 -16.81 -7.14
N ARG A 195 -1.10 -16.85 -7.91
CA ARG A 195 0.21 -17.32 -7.42
C ARG A 195 0.75 -16.44 -6.30
N LEU A 196 0.48 -15.13 -6.34
CA LEU A 196 0.87 -14.20 -5.28
C LEU A 196 -0.13 -14.25 -4.12
N ALA A 197 -1.42 -14.40 -4.42
CA ALA A 197 -2.45 -14.53 -3.41
C ALA A 197 -2.21 -15.76 -2.51
N ASP A 198 -1.88 -16.91 -3.11
CA ASP A 198 -1.62 -18.18 -2.41
C ASP A 198 -0.39 -18.14 -1.48
N ARG A 199 0.43 -17.09 -1.57
CA ARG A 199 1.61 -16.87 -0.70
C ARG A 199 1.29 -16.02 0.53
N CYS A 200 0.10 -15.45 0.60
CA CYS A 200 -0.41 -14.77 1.78
C CYS A 200 -0.97 -15.79 2.79
N ASP A 201 -1.04 -15.39 4.06
CA ASP A 201 -1.52 -16.27 5.13
C ASP A 201 -3.03 -16.58 4.98
N ARG A 202 -3.79 -15.66 4.36
CA ARG A 202 -5.22 -15.83 4.03
C ARG A 202 -5.55 -15.25 2.68
N VAL A 203 -6.53 -15.86 2.00
CA VAL A 203 -7.10 -15.34 0.75
C VAL A 203 -8.60 -15.12 0.96
N ILE A 204 -9.09 -13.95 0.58
CA ILE A 204 -10.50 -13.56 0.64
C ILE A 204 -10.95 -13.16 -0.75
N GLU A 205 -12.00 -13.79 -1.23
CA GLU A 205 -12.62 -13.43 -2.51
C GLU A 205 -13.68 -12.35 -2.28
N LEU A 206 -13.47 -11.17 -2.87
CA LEU A 206 -14.47 -10.10 -2.89
C LEU A 206 -15.44 -10.36 -4.04
N ARG A 207 -16.68 -10.70 -3.70
CA ARG A 207 -17.75 -10.94 -4.68
C ARG A 207 -18.39 -9.63 -5.09
N SER A 208 -18.63 -9.47 -6.39
CA SER A 208 -19.42 -8.36 -6.91
C SER A 208 -20.87 -8.51 -6.44
N GLN A 209 -21.47 -7.43 -5.95
CA GLN A 209 -22.90 -7.36 -5.62
C GLN A 209 -23.72 -6.74 -6.77
N VAL A 210 -23.17 -6.76 -7.98
CA VAL A 210 -23.92 -6.30 -9.15
C VAL A 210 -24.74 -7.49 -9.66
N ASP A 211 -26.03 -7.50 -9.30
CA ASP A 211 -27.08 -8.18 -10.03
C ASP A 211 -27.60 -7.28 -11.13
#